data_101c41d5c5182b38d6c3db8820012500
#
_entry.id   101c41d5c5182b38d6c3db8820012500
#
_cell.length_a   1.000
_cell.length_b   1.000
_cell.length_c   1.000
_cell.angle_alpha   90.00
_cell.angle_beta   90.00
_cell.angle_gamma   90.00
#
_symmetry.space_group_name_H-M   'P 1'
#
loop_
_entity.id
_entity.type
_entity.pdbx_description
1 polymer ?
#
loop_
_entity_poly.entity_id
_entity_poly.type
_entity_poly.pdbx_seq_one_letter_code
_entity_poly.pdbx_strand_id
1 'polypeptide(L)'
;MKQNSKNNKLRGVYDNVMLPNYSPANFVPKKAEGSLVWDQDNKEYIDFGGGIAVNSLGHSHPSLVKALTDQSKKIWHLSNYLTNEPAIKLANKLTELTFAENIFFSNSGSEANEAAIKIARKYHSSRNENRNEIVSFQNSFHGRSLLNISLGLSLIHI
;
A
#
# COMPACT_ATOMS: atom_id res chain seq x y z
N MET A 1 23.06 -30.85 -1.74
CA MET A 1 22.03 -30.67 -2.80
C MET A 1 21.20 -29.39 -2.69
N LYS A 2 21.51 -28.38 -1.83
CA LYS A 2 20.73 -27.12 -1.68
C LYS A 2 21.20 -25.94 -2.55
N GLN A 3 22.31 -26.05 -3.26
CA GLN A 3 22.93 -24.89 -3.97
C GLN A 3 22.31 -24.55 -5.34
N ASN A 4 21.45 -25.37 -5.90
CA ASN A 4 20.96 -25.22 -7.28
C ASN A 4 19.46 -24.88 -7.40
N SER A 5 18.79 -24.49 -6.31
CA SER A 5 17.38 -24.09 -6.36
C SER A 5 17.22 -22.75 -7.07
N LYS A 6 16.09 -22.57 -7.78
CA LYS A 6 15.77 -21.30 -8.43
C LYS A 6 15.56 -20.18 -7.39
N ASN A 7 15.01 -20.53 -6.22
CA ASN A 7 14.90 -19.62 -5.08
C ASN A 7 16.27 -19.06 -4.68
N ASN A 8 17.26 -19.92 -4.47
CA ASN A 8 18.60 -19.50 -4.03
C ASN A 8 19.30 -18.61 -5.07
N LYS A 9 19.15 -18.92 -6.37
CA LYS A 9 19.71 -18.09 -7.44
C LYS A 9 19.11 -16.68 -7.45
N LEU A 10 17.78 -16.57 -7.42
CA LEU A 10 17.11 -15.28 -7.43
C LEU A 10 17.34 -14.51 -6.13
N ARG A 11 17.39 -15.21 -4.99
CA ARG A 11 17.73 -14.58 -3.72
C ARG A 11 19.15 -14.00 -3.73
N GLY A 12 20.13 -14.71 -4.28
CA GLY A 12 21.48 -14.19 -4.43
C GLY A 12 21.54 -12.95 -5.34
N VAL A 13 20.76 -12.91 -6.42
CA VAL A 13 20.63 -11.70 -7.23
C VAL A 13 20.04 -10.55 -6.42
N TYR A 14 18.95 -10.79 -5.69
CA TYR A 14 18.32 -9.80 -4.80
C TYR A 14 19.32 -9.20 -3.82
N ASP A 15 20.10 -10.04 -3.13
CA ASP A 15 21.05 -9.61 -2.11
C ASP A 15 22.21 -8.77 -2.70
N ASN A 16 22.49 -8.93 -4.01
CA ASN A 16 23.52 -8.15 -4.70
C ASN A 16 23.02 -6.81 -5.27
N VAL A 17 21.73 -6.69 -5.60
CA VAL A 17 21.23 -5.51 -6.34
C VAL A 17 20.25 -4.66 -5.53
N MET A 18 19.69 -5.18 -4.43
CA MET A 18 18.76 -4.46 -3.60
C MET A 18 19.44 -3.85 -2.37
N LEU A 19 19.02 -2.65 -2.01
CA LEU A 19 19.48 -2.03 -0.77
C LEU A 19 19.12 -2.92 0.42
N PRO A 20 20.06 -3.25 1.34
CA PRO A 20 19.82 -4.19 2.46
C PRO A 20 19.05 -3.57 3.63
N ASN A 21 17.94 -2.88 3.32
CA ASN A 21 17.05 -2.26 4.32
C ASN A 21 15.94 -3.19 4.80
N TYR A 22 15.80 -4.37 4.20
CA TYR A 22 14.87 -5.42 4.60
C TYR A 22 15.57 -6.78 4.62
N SER A 23 15.06 -7.69 5.45
CA SER A 23 15.47 -9.10 5.49
C SER A 23 14.30 -10.00 5.07
N PRO A 24 13.98 -10.07 3.77
CA PRO A 24 12.89 -10.91 3.30
C PRO A 24 13.18 -12.39 3.46
N ALA A 25 12.13 -13.22 3.47
CA ALA A 25 12.23 -14.67 3.57
C ALA A 25 13.08 -15.28 2.44
N ASN A 26 13.66 -16.47 2.70
CA ASN A 26 14.57 -17.14 1.76
C ASN A 26 13.88 -17.84 0.60
N PHE A 27 12.59 -17.59 0.36
CA PHE A 27 11.89 -18.10 -0.81
C PHE A 27 11.42 -16.93 -1.69
N VAL A 28 11.33 -17.17 -2.98
CA VAL A 28 10.90 -16.16 -3.96
C VAL A 28 9.57 -16.63 -4.55
N PRO A 29 8.46 -15.92 -4.26
CA PRO A 29 7.16 -16.25 -4.82
C PRO A 29 7.17 -16.23 -6.36
N LYS A 30 6.46 -17.21 -6.96
CA LYS A 30 6.27 -17.32 -8.41
C LYS A 30 4.83 -17.04 -8.81
N LYS A 31 3.89 -17.56 -8.05
CA LYS A 31 2.45 -17.36 -8.23
C LYS A 31 1.74 -17.42 -6.88
N ALA A 32 0.55 -16.88 -6.85
CA ALA A 32 -0.34 -17.01 -5.70
C ALA A 32 -1.80 -17.02 -6.15
N GLU A 33 -2.66 -17.71 -5.38
CA GLU A 33 -4.09 -17.83 -5.63
C GLU A 33 -4.83 -18.05 -4.31
N GLY A 34 -5.85 -17.27 -4.04
CA GLY A 34 -6.53 -17.29 -2.73
C GLY A 34 -5.54 -17.03 -1.59
N SER A 35 -5.45 -17.96 -0.65
CA SER A 35 -4.49 -17.91 0.46
C SER A 35 -3.22 -18.74 0.22
N LEU A 36 -3.00 -19.25 -0.99
CA LEU A 36 -1.85 -20.09 -1.32
C LEU A 36 -0.83 -19.34 -2.15
N VAL A 37 0.45 -19.57 -1.84
CA VAL A 37 1.60 -19.03 -2.56
C VAL A 37 2.55 -20.16 -2.94
N TRP A 38 3.04 -20.15 -4.16
CA TRP A 38 4.05 -21.10 -4.64
C TRP A 38 5.35 -20.37 -4.97
N ASP A 39 6.45 -20.93 -4.52
CA ASP A 39 7.76 -20.40 -4.79
C ASP A 39 8.31 -20.83 -6.18
N GLN A 40 9.53 -20.40 -6.50
CA GLN A 40 10.20 -20.72 -7.76
C GLN A 40 10.51 -22.23 -7.94
N ASP A 41 10.56 -22.97 -6.84
CA ASP A 41 10.78 -24.42 -6.84
C ASP A 41 9.45 -25.19 -6.71
N ASN A 42 8.30 -24.51 -6.86
CA ASN A 42 6.93 -25.01 -6.76
C ASN A 42 6.53 -25.55 -5.37
N LYS A 43 7.23 -25.15 -4.33
CA LYS A 43 6.81 -25.43 -2.98
C LYS A 43 5.66 -24.52 -2.59
N GLU A 44 4.63 -25.10 -1.98
CA GLU A 44 3.42 -24.41 -1.53
C GLU A 44 3.56 -23.87 -0.11
N TYR A 45 2.99 -22.70 0.13
CA TYR A 45 2.91 -22.02 1.42
C TYR A 45 1.51 -21.43 1.61
N ILE A 46 1.07 -21.35 2.84
CA ILE A 46 -0.14 -20.62 3.21
C ILE A 46 0.25 -19.18 3.58
N ASP A 47 -0.37 -18.20 2.94
CA ASP A 47 -0.16 -16.79 3.23
C ASP A 47 -1.13 -16.30 4.31
N PHE A 48 -0.68 -16.25 5.55
CA PHE A 48 -1.40 -15.60 6.66
C PHE A 48 -1.15 -14.10 6.76
N GLY A 49 -0.19 -13.56 6.01
CA GLY A 49 0.18 -12.15 6.05
C GLY A 49 -0.67 -11.28 5.14
N GLY A 50 -1.16 -11.84 4.04
CA GLY A 50 -2.00 -11.14 3.06
C GLY A 50 -1.44 -9.81 2.59
N GLY A 51 -0.10 -9.66 2.48
CA GLY A 51 0.53 -8.38 2.13
C GLY A 51 0.36 -7.32 3.22
N ILE A 52 0.40 -7.71 4.49
CA ILE A 52 0.07 -6.87 5.66
C ILE A 52 -1.40 -6.42 5.60
N ALA A 53 -2.30 -7.42 5.47
CA ALA A 53 -3.75 -7.27 5.42
C ALA A 53 -4.29 -6.48 4.20
N VAL A 54 -3.55 -6.46 3.10
CA VAL A 54 -3.98 -5.79 1.85
C VAL A 54 -4.84 -6.71 0.98
N ASN A 55 -4.49 -8.00 0.89
CA ASN A 55 -5.15 -8.97 0.01
C ASN A 55 -6.37 -9.63 0.66
N SER A 56 -7.34 -8.83 1.13
CA SER A 56 -8.52 -9.33 1.86
C SER A 56 -9.40 -10.29 1.06
N LEU A 57 -9.37 -10.24 -0.29
CA LEU A 57 -10.07 -11.18 -1.17
C LEU A 57 -9.20 -12.36 -1.61
N GLY A 58 -7.96 -12.43 -1.12
CA GLY A 58 -6.96 -13.39 -1.57
C GLY A 58 -6.25 -12.98 -2.85
N HIS A 59 -5.17 -13.69 -3.15
CA HIS A 59 -4.37 -13.48 -4.36
C HIS A 59 -5.16 -13.85 -5.63
N SER A 60 -4.94 -13.11 -6.70
CA SER A 60 -5.48 -13.38 -8.04
C SER A 60 -7.00 -13.58 -8.08
N HIS A 61 -7.75 -12.86 -7.23
CA HIS A 61 -9.21 -12.97 -7.20
C HIS A 61 -9.80 -12.70 -8.59
N PRO A 62 -10.65 -13.61 -9.15
CA PRO A 62 -11.08 -13.54 -10.54
C PRO A 62 -11.75 -12.20 -10.93
N SER A 63 -12.59 -11.66 -10.05
CA SER A 63 -13.27 -10.37 -10.32
C SER A 63 -12.31 -9.20 -10.37
N LEU A 64 -11.25 -9.20 -9.53
CA LEU A 64 -10.23 -8.16 -9.53
C LEU A 64 -9.35 -8.25 -10.77
N VAL A 65 -8.94 -9.47 -11.14
CA VAL A 65 -8.16 -9.72 -12.37
C VAL A 65 -8.95 -9.26 -13.59
N LYS A 66 -10.26 -9.60 -13.65
CA LYS A 66 -11.12 -9.15 -14.73
C LYS A 66 -11.24 -7.62 -14.79
N ALA A 67 -11.51 -6.97 -13.67
CA ALA A 67 -11.65 -5.52 -13.58
C ALA A 67 -10.37 -4.79 -14.05
N LEU A 68 -9.20 -5.27 -13.60
CA LEU A 68 -7.90 -4.73 -14.00
C LEU A 68 -7.65 -4.92 -15.51
N THR A 69 -7.93 -6.14 -16.02
CA THR A 69 -7.77 -6.45 -17.44
C THR A 69 -8.70 -5.58 -18.32
N ASP A 70 -9.95 -5.41 -17.91
CA ASP A 70 -10.91 -4.59 -18.66
C ASP A 70 -10.51 -3.11 -18.63
N GLN A 71 -10.06 -2.59 -17.50
CA GLN A 71 -9.61 -1.21 -17.36
C GLN A 71 -8.30 -0.94 -18.12
N SER A 72 -7.38 -1.90 -18.12
CA SER A 72 -6.09 -1.75 -18.81
C SER A 72 -6.22 -1.53 -20.32
N LYS A 73 -7.33 -1.98 -20.91
CA LYS A 73 -7.65 -1.77 -22.34
C LYS A 73 -8.28 -0.41 -22.65
N LYS A 74 -8.58 0.40 -21.63
CA LYS A 74 -9.26 1.69 -21.77
C LYS A 74 -8.31 2.84 -21.51
N ILE A 75 -7.98 3.07 -20.24
CA ILE A 75 -7.18 4.21 -19.79
C ILE A 75 -6.27 3.75 -18.66
N TRP A 76 -4.97 4.04 -18.77
CA TRP A 76 -3.98 3.69 -17.78
C TRP A 76 -3.72 4.82 -16.78
N HIS A 77 -3.58 6.05 -17.27
CA HIS A 77 -3.26 7.21 -16.47
C HIS A 77 -3.90 8.47 -17.02
N LEU A 78 -4.40 9.30 -16.11
CA LEU A 78 -4.86 10.66 -16.41
C LEU A 78 -4.28 11.58 -15.33
N SER A 79 -3.90 12.80 -15.73
CA SER A 79 -3.53 13.84 -14.77
C SER A 79 -4.79 14.42 -14.09
N ASN A 80 -4.58 15.21 -13.02
CA ASN A 80 -5.66 15.88 -12.30
C ASN A 80 -6.41 16.95 -13.12
N TYR A 81 -6.01 17.20 -14.38
CA TYR A 81 -6.78 18.01 -15.32
C TYR A 81 -8.03 17.30 -15.86
N LEU A 82 -8.07 16.00 -15.72
CA LEU A 82 -9.16 15.16 -16.17
C LEU A 82 -9.66 14.29 -15.01
N THR A 83 -10.92 13.92 -15.07
CA THR A 83 -11.50 12.96 -14.14
C THR A 83 -11.72 11.61 -14.82
N ASN A 84 -11.94 10.55 -14.04
CA ASN A 84 -12.21 9.21 -14.56
C ASN A 84 -13.39 8.56 -13.83
N GLU A 85 -14.11 7.74 -14.56
CA GLU A 85 -15.31 7.08 -14.07
C GLU A 85 -15.05 6.14 -12.88
N PRO A 86 -13.99 5.31 -12.85
CA PRO A 86 -13.71 4.45 -11.70
C PRO A 86 -13.53 5.23 -10.39
N ALA A 87 -12.81 6.36 -10.41
CA ALA A 87 -12.61 7.19 -9.22
C ALA A 87 -13.92 7.81 -8.74
N ILE A 88 -14.75 8.33 -9.67
CA ILE A 88 -16.06 8.90 -9.33
C ILE A 88 -16.97 7.85 -8.69
N LYS A 89 -17.06 6.64 -9.27
CA LYS A 89 -17.86 5.54 -8.72
C LYS A 89 -17.39 5.12 -7.33
N LEU A 90 -16.07 5.03 -7.12
CA LEU A 90 -15.53 4.67 -5.82
C LEU A 90 -15.79 5.78 -4.80
N ALA A 91 -15.58 7.05 -5.16
CA ALA A 91 -15.87 8.18 -4.27
C ALA A 91 -17.33 8.19 -3.83
N ASN A 92 -18.26 8.06 -4.78
CA ASN A 92 -19.70 7.98 -4.49
C ASN A 92 -20.01 6.81 -3.53
N LYS A 93 -19.44 5.63 -3.78
CA LYS A 93 -19.65 4.47 -2.91
C LYS A 93 -19.12 4.69 -1.50
N LEU A 94 -17.99 5.36 -1.35
CA LEU A 94 -17.40 5.68 -0.06
C LEU A 94 -18.23 6.72 0.72
N THR A 95 -18.77 7.74 0.04
CA THR A 95 -19.67 8.71 0.70
C THR A 95 -21.00 8.11 1.11
N GLU A 96 -21.53 7.13 0.37
CA GLU A 96 -22.73 6.39 0.76
C GLU A 96 -22.53 5.49 1.99
N LEU A 97 -21.33 4.93 2.16
CA LEU A 97 -21.03 3.93 3.20
C LEU A 97 -20.37 4.50 4.44
N THR A 98 -19.96 5.76 4.42
CA THR A 98 -19.22 6.38 5.53
C THR A 98 -19.82 7.74 5.88
N PHE A 99 -19.28 8.39 6.92
CA PHE A 99 -19.64 9.75 7.30
C PHE A 99 -19.02 10.83 6.39
N ALA A 100 -18.16 10.44 5.45
CA ALA A 100 -17.42 11.38 4.62
C ALA A 100 -18.32 12.02 3.55
N GLU A 101 -18.27 13.34 3.43
CA GLU A 101 -18.97 14.08 2.37
C GLU A 101 -18.13 14.19 1.10
N ASN A 102 -16.81 14.13 1.22
CA ASN A 102 -15.86 14.26 0.11
C ASN A 102 -14.72 13.26 0.27
N ILE A 103 -14.19 12.79 -0.84
CA ILE A 103 -13.10 11.82 -0.89
C ILE A 103 -11.89 12.41 -1.61
N PHE A 104 -10.72 12.24 -1.02
CA PHE A 104 -9.43 12.55 -1.63
C PHE A 104 -8.66 11.26 -1.87
N PHE A 105 -8.22 11.02 -3.10
CA PHE A 105 -7.38 9.88 -3.45
C PHE A 105 -5.91 10.25 -3.49
N SER A 106 -5.07 9.38 -3.00
CA SER A 106 -3.62 9.50 -3.01
C SER A 106 -2.97 8.16 -3.40
N ASN A 107 -1.66 8.14 -3.68
CA ASN A 107 -0.97 6.94 -4.14
C ASN A 107 -0.59 5.99 -3.00
N SER A 108 -0.60 6.46 -1.76
CA SER A 108 -0.18 5.67 -0.60
C SER A 108 -0.83 6.14 0.69
N GLY A 109 -0.85 5.28 1.72
CA GLY A 109 -1.26 5.66 3.06
C GLY A 109 -0.40 6.78 3.67
N SER A 110 0.88 6.84 3.31
CA SER A 110 1.78 7.93 3.72
C SER A 110 1.30 9.29 3.19
N GLU A 111 0.97 9.37 1.91
CA GLU A 111 0.41 10.58 1.30
C GLU A 111 -0.97 10.93 1.86
N ALA A 112 -1.81 9.92 2.14
CA ALA A 112 -3.11 10.14 2.77
C ALA A 112 -2.97 10.75 4.17
N ASN A 113 -2.04 10.26 4.99
CA ASN A 113 -1.75 10.83 6.31
C ASN A 113 -1.22 12.28 6.20
N GLU A 114 -0.32 12.56 5.28
CA GLU A 114 0.14 13.94 5.06
C GLU A 114 -0.98 14.87 4.62
N ALA A 115 -1.85 14.41 3.73
CA ALA A 115 -3.02 15.17 3.31
C ALA A 115 -3.96 15.43 4.50
N ALA A 116 -4.23 14.44 5.34
CA ALA A 116 -5.08 14.58 6.52
C ALA A 116 -4.54 15.65 7.49
N ILE A 117 -3.25 15.61 7.77
CA ILE A 117 -2.59 16.62 8.65
C ILE A 117 -2.65 18.02 8.03
N LYS A 118 -2.37 18.14 6.73
CA LYS A 118 -2.45 19.41 6.02
C LYS A 118 -3.88 19.98 6.04
N ILE A 119 -4.88 19.14 5.83
CA ILE A 119 -6.29 19.52 5.86
C ILE A 119 -6.68 19.98 7.27
N ALA A 120 -6.35 19.22 8.31
CA ALA A 120 -6.64 19.57 9.69
C ALA A 120 -6.04 20.94 10.08
N ARG A 121 -4.77 21.14 9.78
CA ARG A 121 -4.09 22.42 10.04
C ARG A 121 -4.68 23.56 9.23
N LYS A 122 -4.99 23.36 7.96
CA LYS A 122 -5.61 24.39 7.12
C LYS A 122 -7.01 24.74 7.59
N TYR A 123 -7.79 23.75 8.02
CA TYR A 123 -9.13 23.96 8.58
C TYR A 123 -9.11 24.94 9.75
N HIS A 124 -8.24 24.74 10.74
CA HIS A 124 -8.13 25.61 11.90
C HIS A 124 -7.50 26.97 11.56
N SER A 125 -6.44 26.98 10.75
CA SER A 125 -5.80 28.23 10.31
C SER A 125 -6.75 29.13 9.54
N SER A 126 -7.63 28.60 8.69
CA SER A 126 -8.61 29.40 7.95
C SER A 126 -9.70 30.02 8.81
N ARG A 127 -9.83 29.57 10.06
CA ARG A 127 -10.74 30.12 11.09
C ARG A 127 -10.05 31.04 12.09
N ASN A 128 -8.76 31.35 11.87
CA ASN A 128 -7.91 32.06 12.82
C ASN A 128 -7.81 31.34 14.20
N GLU A 129 -7.95 30.03 14.23
CA GLU A 129 -7.78 29.21 15.42
C GLU A 129 -6.32 28.75 15.53
N ASN A 130 -5.70 29.01 16.68
CA ASN A 130 -4.33 28.55 16.95
C ASN A 130 -4.33 27.08 17.40
N ARG A 131 -4.79 26.15 16.54
CA ARG A 131 -4.84 24.70 16.77
C ARG A 131 -3.97 24.00 15.74
N ASN A 132 -2.69 23.92 15.99
CA ASN A 132 -1.70 23.36 15.07
C ASN A 132 -0.99 22.11 15.61
N GLU A 133 -1.30 21.71 16.83
CA GLU A 133 -0.75 20.50 17.46
C GLU A 133 -1.51 19.25 17.00
N ILE A 134 -0.76 18.18 16.75
CA ILE A 134 -1.28 16.86 16.36
C ILE A 134 -0.85 15.84 17.42
N VAL A 135 -1.80 15.10 17.95
CA VAL A 135 -1.55 14.02 18.89
C VAL A 135 -1.47 12.68 18.13
N SER A 136 -0.46 11.91 18.41
CA SER A 136 -0.28 10.55 17.87
C SER A 136 0.11 9.57 18.97
N PHE A 137 -0.10 8.27 18.73
CA PHE A 137 0.28 7.23 19.69
C PHE A 137 1.74 6.81 19.50
N GLN A 138 2.44 6.53 20.60
CA GLN A 138 3.79 5.95 20.54
C GLN A 138 3.78 4.61 19.79
N ASN A 139 4.87 4.33 19.07
CA ASN A 139 5.06 3.11 18.28
C ASN A 139 4.00 2.86 17.19
N SER A 140 3.23 3.88 16.82
CA SER A 140 2.32 3.79 15.67
C SER A 140 3.08 3.99 14.36
N PHE A 141 2.56 3.41 13.27
CA PHE A 141 3.13 3.56 11.94
C PHE A 141 2.22 4.44 11.07
N HIS A 142 2.73 5.58 10.63
CA HIS A 142 2.00 6.53 9.78
C HIS A 142 2.60 6.67 8.37
N GLY A 143 3.74 6.07 8.10
CA GLY A 143 4.48 6.18 6.84
C GLY A 143 5.95 6.51 7.07
N ARG A 144 6.67 6.76 5.97
CA ARG A 144 8.12 6.97 5.98
C ARG A 144 8.56 8.34 5.46
N SER A 145 7.65 9.25 5.16
CA SER A 145 7.97 10.65 4.90
C SER A 145 8.34 11.37 6.22
N LEU A 146 9.05 12.48 6.14
CA LEU A 146 9.54 13.20 7.31
C LEU A 146 8.42 13.54 8.30
N LEU A 147 7.27 14.00 7.78
CA LEU A 147 6.13 14.34 8.63
C LEU A 147 5.56 13.08 9.31
N ASN A 148 5.41 11.99 8.58
CA ASN A 148 4.86 10.75 9.11
C ASN A 148 5.79 10.07 10.13
N ILE A 149 7.10 10.16 9.95
CA ILE A 149 8.08 9.68 10.93
C ILE A 149 7.98 10.47 12.23
N SER A 150 7.76 11.77 12.17
CA SER A 150 7.62 12.61 13.37
C SER A 150 6.37 12.28 14.21
N LEU A 151 5.39 11.59 13.63
CA LEU A 151 4.15 11.21 14.31
C LEU A 151 4.20 9.86 15.03
N GLY A 152 5.21 9.06 14.82
CA GLY A 152 5.15 7.70 15.33
C GLY A 152 6.49 7.01 15.50
N LEU A 153 6.61 5.82 15.00
CA LEU A 153 7.79 4.97 15.10
C LEU A 153 8.98 5.60 14.39
N SER A 154 10.06 5.85 15.13
CA SER A 154 11.34 6.23 14.51
C SER A 154 11.91 5.04 13.73
N LEU A 155 12.07 5.22 12.42
CA LEU A 155 12.62 4.20 11.52
C LEU A 155 14.14 4.35 11.30
N ILE A 156 14.85 5.16 12.09
CA ILE A 156 16.31 5.32 11.99
C ILE A 156 17.06 4.04 12.36
N HIS A 157 16.42 3.10 12.99
CA HIS A 157 16.99 1.82 13.43
C HIS A 157 16.59 0.63 12.55
N ILE A 158 16.01 0.90 11.37
CA ILE A 158 15.74 -0.13 10.38
C ILE A 158 16.95 -0.30 9.47
#